data_580ea94010bac468ed0ef3df18dbfcd9
#
_entry.id   580ea94010bac468ed0ef3df18dbfcd9
#
_cell.length_a   1.000
_cell.length_b   1.000
_cell.length_c   1.000
_cell.angle_alpha   90.00
_cell.angle_beta   90.00
_cell.angle_gamma   90.00
#
_symmetry.space_group_name_H-M   'P 1'
#
loop_
_entity.id
_entity.type
_entity.pdbx_description
1 polymer ?
#
loop_
_entity_poly.entity_id
_entity_poly.type
_entity_poly.pdbx_seq_one_letter_code
_entity_poly.pdbx_strand_id
1 'polypeptide(L)'
;MKSIKITSLLFLLFSLCTAQAKDIYVTITNPLAHERHQLVDLSVDTISAKMNVKATSPLRVLNAAGLEQPCQLTYDGKLIFEVNIPPPGQMTYVIESKQPATTRTWVYGKQYKIRKDDIAWENDRCGFRVYGPALQKTGERSFGIDVWTKNTPDLVLQRRYTDDYEGNLKEDSLQKAGKRDEAAVIDRHTSFHLDHGTGMDAYGVGPTLGCGTPAIMRHNKLIFPYCYHDFKILDNGPLRFTLLLNFAPNADGVIEHRLISLDKATHFNRMTVWYDQLNTPETLATGLVLRGENKLKIDKDFIAYADPTDNQKAWGSTIFVGLLYPNGVDETGKFETINHALGLKKNYHGEPFTYYFGSAWSAYDMPTFAHWTLECQESLDNLKHPLILTIR
;
A
#
# COMPACT_ATOMS: atom_id res chain seq x y z
N MET A 1 44.72 76.81 -15.67
CA MET A 1 43.49 76.23 -16.22
C MET A 1 43.61 74.70 -16.09
N LYS A 2 42.94 74.09 -15.09
CA LYS A 2 42.91 72.65 -14.90
C LYS A 2 41.63 72.07 -15.53
N SER A 3 41.78 71.26 -16.51
CA SER A 3 40.68 70.56 -17.20
C SER A 3 40.11 69.36 -16.35
N ILE A 4 38.87 69.43 -15.98
CA ILE A 4 38.14 68.33 -15.28
C ILE A 4 37.56 67.43 -16.33
N LYS A 5 38.05 66.19 -16.36
CA LYS A 5 37.44 65.09 -17.15
C LYS A 5 36.27 64.49 -16.38
N ILE A 6 35.07 64.65 -16.85
CA ILE A 6 33.86 64.01 -16.32
C ILE A 6 33.78 62.63 -16.99
N THR A 7 33.98 61.57 -16.21
CA THR A 7 33.76 60.18 -16.67
C THR A 7 32.33 59.80 -16.36
N SER A 8 31.50 59.73 -17.40
CA SER A 8 30.11 59.25 -17.30
C SER A 8 30.11 57.75 -17.07
N LEU A 9 29.69 57.34 -15.87
CA LEU A 9 29.48 55.93 -15.50
C LEU A 9 28.07 55.51 -15.95
N LEU A 10 27.99 54.74 -17.03
CA LEU A 10 26.74 54.19 -17.55
C LEU A 10 26.36 52.99 -16.67
N PHE A 11 25.39 53.18 -15.79
CA PHE A 11 24.77 52.06 -15.05
C PHE A 11 23.80 51.28 -16.00
N LEU A 12 24.23 50.12 -16.48
CA LEU A 12 23.36 49.15 -17.13
C LEU A 12 22.47 48.49 -16.07
N LEU A 13 21.25 48.96 -15.93
CA LEU A 13 20.20 48.26 -15.19
C LEU A 13 19.83 46.96 -15.94
N PHE A 14 20.44 45.86 -15.54
CA PHE A 14 19.92 44.53 -15.88
C PHE A 14 18.58 44.34 -15.16
N SER A 15 17.48 44.62 -15.84
CA SER A 15 16.15 44.19 -15.39
C SER A 15 16.10 42.65 -15.44
N LEU A 16 16.37 42.01 -14.32
CA LEU A 16 16.08 40.60 -14.12
C LEU A 16 14.57 40.44 -14.17
N CYS A 17 14.05 40.18 -15.37
CA CYS A 17 12.69 39.71 -15.54
C CYS A 17 12.61 38.31 -14.88
N THR A 18 12.35 38.27 -13.59
CA THR A 18 11.97 37.02 -12.92
C THR A 18 10.61 36.64 -13.48
N ALA A 19 10.58 35.66 -14.38
CA ALA A 19 9.33 35.09 -14.82
C ALA A 19 8.58 34.60 -13.57
N GLN A 20 7.45 35.25 -13.28
CA GLN A 20 6.64 34.87 -12.12
C GLN A 20 6.05 33.48 -12.37
N ALA A 21 6.17 32.58 -11.38
CA ALA A 21 5.56 31.29 -11.43
C ALA A 21 4.04 31.43 -11.67
N LYS A 22 3.52 30.68 -12.62
CA LYS A 22 2.11 30.69 -13.01
C LYS A 22 1.38 29.62 -12.23
N ASP A 23 0.32 29.96 -11.53
CA ASP A 23 -0.56 28.96 -10.95
C ASP A 23 -1.25 28.14 -12.05
N ILE A 24 -1.46 26.87 -11.82
CA ILE A 24 -2.19 26.01 -12.76
C ILE A 24 -3.48 25.50 -12.13
N TYR A 25 -4.48 25.30 -12.97
CA TYR A 25 -5.78 24.78 -12.59
C TYR A 25 -5.93 23.36 -13.12
N VAL A 26 -6.26 22.44 -12.23
CA VAL A 26 -6.48 21.02 -12.55
C VAL A 26 -7.95 20.72 -12.32
N THR A 27 -8.69 20.49 -13.39
CA THR A 27 -10.07 20.01 -13.32
C THR A 27 -10.05 18.49 -13.39
N ILE A 28 -10.68 17.85 -12.41
CA ILE A 28 -10.76 16.41 -12.25
C ILE A 28 -12.22 16.00 -12.38
N THR A 29 -12.52 15.14 -13.36
CA THR A 29 -13.88 14.70 -13.67
C THR A 29 -14.04 13.23 -13.31
N ASN A 30 -15.11 12.92 -12.58
CA ASN A 30 -15.57 11.56 -12.29
C ASN A 30 -16.52 11.10 -13.40
N PRO A 31 -16.14 10.10 -14.22
CA PRO A 31 -17.00 9.59 -15.29
C PRO A 31 -18.03 8.56 -14.79
N LEU A 32 -17.95 8.11 -13.52
CA LEU A 32 -18.80 7.05 -12.95
C LEU A 32 -19.99 7.61 -12.19
N ALA A 33 -20.96 6.75 -11.92
CA ALA A 33 -22.20 7.10 -11.23
C ALA A 33 -22.14 7.02 -9.70
N HIS A 34 -20.98 6.68 -9.12
CA HIS A 34 -20.75 6.69 -7.67
C HIS A 34 -19.70 7.72 -7.29
N GLU A 35 -19.70 8.14 -6.02
CA GLU A 35 -18.72 9.08 -5.47
C GLU A 35 -17.32 8.44 -5.48
N ARG A 36 -16.29 9.26 -5.78
CA ARG A 36 -14.91 8.79 -5.82
C ARG A 36 -14.05 9.55 -4.82
N HIS A 37 -13.59 8.82 -3.82
CA HIS A 37 -12.65 9.28 -2.82
C HIS A 37 -11.33 8.54 -2.98
N GLN A 38 -10.32 9.18 -3.54
CA GLN A 38 -9.03 8.55 -3.86
C GLN A 38 -7.91 9.57 -4.02
N LEU A 39 -6.68 9.11 -4.16
CA LEU A 39 -5.57 9.95 -4.61
C LEU A 39 -5.58 10.08 -6.13
N VAL A 40 -5.10 11.22 -6.61
CA VAL A 40 -4.77 11.46 -8.02
C VAL A 40 -3.28 11.68 -8.17
N ASP A 41 -2.73 11.26 -9.31
CA ASP A 41 -1.31 11.35 -9.66
C ASP A 41 -1.13 12.35 -10.81
N LEU A 42 -0.27 13.35 -10.62
CA LEU A 42 0.09 14.35 -11.65
C LEU A 42 1.60 14.32 -11.88
N SER A 43 2.04 14.29 -13.14
CA SER A 43 3.47 14.38 -13.46
C SER A 43 4.04 15.73 -13.02
N VAL A 44 5.07 15.69 -12.16
CA VAL A 44 5.80 16.90 -11.71
C VAL A 44 6.43 17.62 -12.89
N ASP A 45 6.97 16.91 -13.87
CA ASP A 45 7.56 17.52 -15.07
C ASP A 45 6.50 18.29 -15.88
N THR A 46 5.30 17.71 -16.05
CA THR A 46 4.20 18.38 -16.76
C THR A 46 3.74 19.62 -16.01
N ILE A 47 3.59 19.54 -14.68
CA ILE A 47 3.21 20.66 -13.81
C ILE A 47 4.27 21.77 -13.92
N SER A 48 5.53 21.43 -13.68
CA SER A 48 6.64 22.37 -13.61
C SER A 48 6.85 23.10 -14.95
N ALA A 49 6.72 22.38 -16.06
CA ALA A 49 6.79 22.99 -17.40
C ALA A 49 5.66 24.01 -17.64
N LYS A 50 4.43 23.67 -17.23
CA LYS A 50 3.28 24.59 -17.38
C LYS A 50 3.38 25.80 -16.45
N MET A 51 3.92 25.64 -15.25
CA MET A 51 4.12 26.70 -14.28
C MET A 51 5.35 27.57 -14.57
N ASN A 52 6.23 27.13 -15.46
CA ASN A 52 7.56 27.73 -15.72
C ASN A 52 8.43 27.77 -14.47
N VAL A 53 8.48 26.63 -13.74
CA VAL A 53 9.32 26.44 -12.54
C VAL A 53 10.20 25.22 -12.70
N LYS A 54 11.16 25.04 -11.78
CA LYS A 54 11.98 23.81 -11.75
C LYS A 54 11.17 22.63 -11.21
N ALA A 55 11.44 21.43 -11.68
CA ALA A 55 10.81 20.20 -11.15
C ALA A 55 11.10 19.97 -9.63
N THR A 56 12.12 20.63 -9.10
CA THR A 56 12.46 20.60 -7.67
C THR A 56 11.79 21.71 -6.86
N SER A 57 10.98 22.58 -7.49
CA SER A 57 10.26 23.66 -6.79
C SER A 57 9.22 23.03 -5.86
N PRO A 58 9.01 23.60 -4.66
CA PRO A 58 7.94 23.15 -3.79
C PRO A 58 6.58 23.43 -4.43
N LEU A 59 5.66 22.49 -4.25
CA LEU A 59 4.31 22.54 -4.79
C LEU A 59 3.29 22.38 -3.67
N ARG A 60 2.24 23.18 -3.68
CA ARG A 60 1.07 23.00 -2.81
C ARG A 60 -0.20 22.95 -3.63
N VAL A 61 -1.22 22.31 -3.10
CA VAL A 61 -2.51 22.10 -3.74
C VAL A 61 -3.60 22.79 -2.93
N LEU A 62 -4.45 23.57 -3.59
CA LEU A 62 -5.62 24.20 -2.99
C LEU A 62 -6.90 23.65 -3.64
N ASN A 63 -7.95 23.46 -2.84
CA ASN A 63 -9.27 23.16 -3.39
C ASN A 63 -9.99 24.43 -3.90
N ALA A 64 -11.20 24.30 -4.42
CA ALA A 64 -11.99 25.41 -4.96
C ALA A 64 -12.33 26.51 -3.92
N ALA A 65 -12.29 26.18 -2.62
CA ALA A 65 -12.49 27.14 -1.52
C ALA A 65 -11.18 27.83 -1.09
N GLY A 66 -10.05 27.54 -1.76
CA GLY A 66 -8.74 28.07 -1.40
C GLY A 66 -8.11 27.37 -0.18
N LEU A 67 -8.67 26.26 0.28
CA LEU A 67 -8.14 25.49 1.41
C LEU A 67 -7.05 24.54 0.88
N GLU A 68 -5.90 24.56 1.58
CA GLU A 68 -4.77 23.67 1.25
C GLU A 68 -5.11 22.21 1.49
N GLN A 69 -4.75 21.38 0.52
CA GLN A 69 -4.92 19.94 0.55
C GLN A 69 -3.57 19.28 0.87
N PRO A 70 -3.54 18.23 1.72
CA PRO A 70 -2.36 17.40 1.86
C PRO A 70 -1.89 16.88 0.51
N CYS A 71 -0.60 16.99 0.25
CA CYS A 71 0.00 16.48 -0.98
C CYS A 71 1.36 15.85 -0.69
N GLN A 72 1.84 15.03 -1.63
CA GLN A 72 3.14 14.36 -1.55
C GLN A 72 3.79 14.31 -2.92
N LEU A 73 5.10 14.52 -2.97
CA LEU A 73 5.93 14.19 -4.12
C LEU A 73 6.42 12.74 -3.96
N THR A 74 6.19 11.92 -4.97
CA THR A 74 6.57 10.51 -4.96
C THR A 74 7.92 10.27 -5.62
N TYR A 75 8.53 9.12 -5.31
CA TYR A 75 9.84 8.71 -5.84
C TYR A 75 9.89 8.67 -7.39
N ASP A 76 8.76 8.44 -8.05
CA ASP A 76 8.63 8.36 -9.50
C ASP A 76 8.19 9.69 -10.16
N GLY A 77 8.36 10.80 -9.44
CA GLY A 77 8.15 12.15 -9.97
C GLY A 77 6.67 12.51 -10.15
N LYS A 78 5.80 12.07 -9.25
CA LYS A 78 4.39 12.46 -9.23
C LYS A 78 4.11 13.40 -8.04
N LEU A 79 3.22 14.36 -8.26
CA LEU A 79 2.51 15.06 -7.20
C LEU A 79 1.20 14.31 -6.97
N ILE A 80 0.99 13.80 -5.77
CA ILE A 80 -0.26 13.14 -5.39
C ILE A 80 -1.00 13.96 -4.33
N PHE A 81 -2.34 13.94 -4.40
CA PHE A 81 -3.22 14.55 -3.41
C PHE A 81 -4.60 13.89 -3.44
N GLU A 82 -5.33 14.03 -2.34
CA GLU A 82 -6.65 13.43 -2.15
C GLU A 82 -7.75 14.24 -2.82
N VAL A 83 -8.67 13.55 -3.48
CA VAL A 83 -9.86 14.15 -4.07
C VAL A 83 -11.11 13.41 -3.62
N ASN A 84 -12.20 14.16 -3.45
CA ASN A 84 -13.54 13.61 -3.27
C ASN A 84 -14.46 14.23 -4.29
N ILE A 85 -14.94 13.43 -5.27
CA ILE A 85 -15.68 13.91 -6.42
C ILE A 85 -17.05 13.22 -6.48
N PRO A 86 -18.14 13.99 -6.34
CA PRO A 86 -19.50 13.45 -6.40
C PRO A 86 -19.84 12.87 -7.78
N PRO A 87 -20.83 12.00 -7.89
CA PRO A 87 -21.29 11.38 -9.13
C PRO A 87 -22.42 12.17 -9.82
N PRO A 88 -22.48 12.25 -11.15
CA PRO A 88 -21.36 12.54 -12.00
C PRO A 88 -20.92 13.98 -11.72
N GLY A 89 -19.61 14.23 -11.63
CA GLY A 89 -19.16 15.56 -11.23
C GLY A 89 -17.72 15.85 -11.58
N GLN A 90 -17.36 17.10 -11.32
CA GLN A 90 -16.00 17.58 -11.47
C GLN A 90 -15.63 18.53 -10.34
N MET A 91 -14.35 18.54 -9.99
CA MET A 91 -13.76 19.46 -9.03
C MET A 91 -12.52 20.09 -9.63
N THR A 92 -12.28 21.36 -9.30
CA THR A 92 -11.07 22.07 -9.74
C THR A 92 -10.18 22.36 -8.56
N TYR A 93 -8.90 22.06 -8.72
CA TYR A 93 -7.83 22.32 -7.78
C TYR A 93 -6.83 23.31 -8.37
N VAL A 94 -6.17 24.08 -7.53
CA VAL A 94 -5.11 25.00 -7.93
C VAL A 94 -3.78 24.46 -7.41
N ILE A 95 -2.76 24.41 -8.27
CA ILE A 95 -1.40 24.08 -7.87
C ILE A 95 -0.56 25.35 -7.94
N GLU A 96 0.07 25.69 -6.83
CA GLU A 96 0.96 26.82 -6.66
C GLU A 96 2.39 26.38 -6.40
N SER A 97 3.36 27.16 -6.89
CA SER A 97 4.77 26.96 -6.55
C SER A 97 5.09 27.62 -5.20
N LYS A 98 4.66 26.97 -4.13
CA LYS A 98 4.85 27.39 -2.74
C LYS A 98 5.11 26.19 -1.84
N GLN A 99 5.79 26.41 -0.72
CA GLN A 99 5.99 25.38 0.29
C GLN A 99 4.64 24.92 0.85
N PRO A 100 4.31 23.61 0.81
CA PRO A 100 3.10 23.11 1.44
C PRO A 100 3.19 23.19 2.95
N ALA A 101 2.06 23.33 3.61
CA ALA A 101 1.97 23.21 5.06
C ALA A 101 2.34 21.80 5.53
N THR A 102 2.85 21.70 6.75
CA THR A 102 3.08 20.40 7.38
C THR A 102 1.74 19.69 7.57
N THR A 103 1.64 18.46 7.08
CA THR A 103 0.45 17.65 7.24
C THR A 103 0.72 16.44 8.11
N ARG A 104 -0.34 15.87 8.68
CA ARG A 104 -0.31 14.59 9.36
C ARG A 104 0.12 13.48 8.37
N THR A 105 0.91 12.53 8.86
CA THR A 105 1.21 11.30 8.14
C THR A 105 0.07 10.30 8.32
N TRP A 106 -0.53 9.85 7.23
CA TRP A 106 -1.64 8.90 7.20
C TRP A 106 -1.20 7.49 6.80
N VAL A 107 -0.05 7.38 6.13
CA VAL A 107 0.48 6.13 5.60
C VAL A 107 1.94 6.00 6.01
N TYR A 108 2.30 4.87 6.60
CA TYR A 108 3.66 4.67 7.09
C TYR A 108 4.02 3.19 7.10
N GLY A 109 5.30 2.89 6.88
CA GLY A 109 5.83 1.55 7.03
C GLY A 109 7.32 1.55 7.32
N LYS A 110 7.79 0.48 7.93
CA LYS A 110 9.22 0.27 8.18
C LYS A 110 9.57 -1.19 8.45
N GLN A 111 10.86 -1.48 8.50
CA GLN A 111 11.35 -2.76 9.03
C GLN A 111 11.36 -2.74 10.57
N TYR A 112 10.83 -3.80 11.15
CA TYR A 112 10.80 -4.04 12.60
C TYR A 112 11.83 -5.11 13.00
N LYS A 113 13.06 -4.69 13.26
CA LYS A 113 14.15 -5.59 13.69
C LYS A 113 13.84 -6.31 15.00
N ILE A 114 13.08 -5.66 15.89
CA ILE A 114 12.61 -6.24 17.15
C ILE A 114 11.69 -7.46 16.93
N ARG A 115 11.08 -7.60 15.73
CA ARG A 115 10.24 -8.74 15.33
C ARG A 115 10.84 -9.43 14.10
N LYS A 116 12.08 -9.89 14.23
CA LYS A 116 12.75 -10.79 13.27
C LYS A 116 12.75 -10.27 11.81
N ASP A 117 13.02 -8.97 11.66
CA ASP A 117 13.12 -8.26 10.37
C ASP A 117 11.81 -8.16 9.57
N ASP A 118 10.65 -8.30 10.20
CA ASP A 118 9.38 -8.04 9.51
C ASP A 118 9.36 -6.63 8.92
N ILE A 119 8.78 -6.46 7.73
CA ILE A 119 8.40 -5.15 7.21
C ILE A 119 6.88 -5.06 7.30
N ALA A 120 6.39 -4.06 8.03
CA ALA A 120 4.96 -3.79 8.13
C ALA A 120 4.66 -2.35 7.75
N TRP A 121 3.49 -2.16 7.14
CA TRP A 121 2.98 -0.86 6.71
C TRP A 121 1.48 -0.77 6.90
N GLU A 122 0.99 0.43 7.05
CA GLU A 122 -0.41 0.72 7.31
C GLU A 122 -0.83 2.06 6.71
N ASN A 123 -2.13 2.19 6.50
CA ASN A 123 -2.78 3.47 6.24
C ASN A 123 -3.92 3.70 7.25
N ASP A 124 -4.82 4.62 6.96
CA ASP A 124 -6.01 4.93 7.78
C ASP A 124 -7.09 3.83 7.78
N ARG A 125 -6.92 2.74 7.01
CA ARG A 125 -7.91 1.65 6.84
C ARG A 125 -7.43 0.29 7.33
N CYS A 126 -6.23 -0.10 6.98
CA CYS A 126 -5.69 -1.45 7.16
C CYS A 126 -4.18 -1.45 7.36
N GLY A 127 -3.65 -2.58 7.80
CA GLY A 127 -2.22 -2.82 7.92
C GLY A 127 -1.82 -4.16 7.28
N PHE A 128 -0.55 -4.25 6.89
CA PHE A 128 0.01 -5.42 6.20
C PHE A 128 1.42 -5.69 6.70
N ARG A 129 1.87 -6.94 6.51
CA ARG A 129 3.20 -7.39 6.88
C ARG A 129 3.76 -8.36 5.85
N VAL A 130 5.07 -8.28 5.62
CA VAL A 130 5.87 -9.35 5.04
C VAL A 130 6.91 -9.80 6.03
N TYR A 131 7.15 -11.10 6.06
CA TYR A 131 8.07 -11.72 7.02
C TYR A 131 9.53 -11.54 6.60
N GLY A 132 10.40 -11.35 7.59
CA GLY A 132 11.80 -11.07 7.39
C GLY A 132 12.71 -12.29 7.39
N PRO A 133 13.95 -12.13 6.88
CA PRO A 133 14.92 -13.23 6.82
C PRO A 133 15.34 -13.74 8.19
N ALA A 134 15.26 -12.94 9.25
CA ALA A 134 15.54 -13.39 10.60
C ALA A 134 14.47 -14.37 11.13
N LEU A 135 13.19 -14.18 10.77
CA LEU A 135 12.13 -15.15 11.07
C LEU A 135 12.40 -16.49 10.38
N GLN A 136 12.74 -16.43 9.09
CA GLN A 136 13.02 -17.63 8.31
C GLN A 136 14.18 -18.47 8.86
N LYS A 137 15.20 -17.83 9.45
CA LYS A 137 16.32 -18.50 10.12
C LYS A 137 15.89 -19.32 11.34
N THR A 138 14.73 -19.06 11.92
CA THR A 138 14.18 -19.87 13.02
C THR A 138 13.57 -21.19 12.54
N GLY A 139 13.44 -21.39 11.24
CA GLY A 139 12.74 -22.53 10.62
C GLY A 139 11.25 -22.29 10.42
N GLU A 140 10.73 -21.13 10.78
CA GLU A 140 9.35 -20.77 10.52
C GLU A 140 9.11 -20.56 9.02
N ARG A 141 7.99 -21.09 8.53
CA ARG A 141 7.62 -21.09 7.12
C ARG A 141 6.40 -20.22 6.89
N SER A 142 6.59 -18.90 6.90
CA SER A 142 5.57 -17.90 6.59
C SER A 142 6.01 -17.13 5.35
N PHE A 143 5.30 -17.28 4.24
CA PHE A 143 5.73 -16.76 2.93
C PHE A 143 4.80 -15.67 2.40
N GLY A 144 3.52 -15.70 2.79
CA GLY A 144 2.50 -14.83 2.28
C GLY A 144 2.47 -13.46 2.94
N ILE A 145 1.73 -12.55 2.31
CA ILE A 145 1.42 -11.27 2.91
C ILE A 145 0.40 -11.47 4.02
N ASP A 146 0.69 -10.88 5.15
CA ASP A 146 -0.14 -10.88 6.34
C ASP A 146 -1.01 -9.64 6.42
N VAL A 147 -2.10 -9.73 7.19
CA VAL A 147 -3.09 -8.68 7.38
C VAL A 147 -3.22 -8.32 8.86
N TRP A 148 -3.12 -7.04 9.16
CA TRP A 148 -3.38 -6.50 10.48
C TRP A 148 -4.64 -5.66 10.46
N THR A 149 -5.61 -6.02 11.31
CA THR A 149 -6.87 -5.27 11.42
C THR A 149 -6.66 -3.94 12.13
N LYS A 150 -7.49 -2.96 11.76
CA LYS A 150 -7.57 -1.63 12.39
C LYS A 150 -9.02 -1.22 12.58
N ASN A 151 -9.29 -0.44 13.63
CA ASN A 151 -10.56 0.24 13.84
C ASN A 151 -10.35 1.74 14.16
N THR A 152 -9.23 2.29 13.74
CA THR A 152 -8.84 3.69 13.90
C THR A 152 -8.07 4.15 12.66
N PRO A 153 -8.21 5.43 12.25
CA PRO A 153 -7.39 6.00 11.20
C PRO A 153 -5.96 6.34 11.65
N ASP A 154 -5.63 6.16 12.94
CA ASP A 154 -4.30 6.43 13.48
C ASP A 154 -3.29 5.36 13.08
N LEU A 155 -2.02 5.74 13.00
CA LEU A 155 -0.92 4.80 12.82
C LEU A 155 -0.67 4.07 14.15
N VAL A 156 -0.80 2.74 14.15
CA VAL A 156 -0.81 1.92 15.37
C VAL A 156 0.23 0.80 15.38
N LEU A 157 0.77 0.39 14.23
CA LEU A 157 1.67 -0.77 14.15
C LEU A 157 2.93 -0.59 14.98
N GLN A 158 3.53 0.61 14.97
CA GLN A 158 4.73 0.88 15.79
C GLN A 158 4.49 0.60 17.27
N ARG A 159 3.35 1.06 17.80
CA ARG A 159 3.00 0.85 19.20
C ARG A 159 2.76 -0.63 19.48
N ARG A 160 1.98 -1.31 18.65
CA ARG A 160 1.68 -2.75 18.82
C ARG A 160 2.94 -3.60 18.85
N TYR A 161 3.88 -3.37 17.93
CA TYR A 161 5.18 -4.06 17.93
C TYR A 161 6.00 -3.78 19.19
N THR A 162 5.96 -2.56 19.67
CA THR A 162 6.72 -2.17 20.88
C THR A 162 6.10 -2.80 22.13
N ASP A 163 4.77 -2.69 22.29
CA ASP A 163 4.04 -3.23 23.46
C ASP A 163 4.23 -4.77 23.56
N ASP A 164 4.10 -5.48 22.44
CA ASP A 164 4.30 -6.91 22.35
C ASP A 164 5.75 -7.31 22.69
N TYR A 165 6.73 -6.62 22.10
CA TYR A 165 8.15 -6.91 22.36
C TYR A 165 8.51 -6.70 23.84
N GLU A 166 8.10 -5.58 24.42
CA GLU A 166 8.35 -5.30 25.86
C GLU A 166 7.58 -6.25 26.76
N GLY A 167 6.36 -6.63 26.35
CA GLY A 167 5.56 -7.65 27.02
C GLY A 167 6.26 -9.00 27.06
N ASN A 168 6.71 -9.48 25.90
CA ASN A 168 7.43 -10.75 25.77
C ASN A 168 8.69 -10.81 26.65
N LEU A 169 9.46 -9.72 26.77
CA LEU A 169 10.61 -9.65 27.66
C LEU A 169 10.22 -9.80 29.14
N LYS A 170 9.12 -9.19 29.56
CA LYS A 170 8.59 -9.31 30.94
C LYS A 170 8.03 -10.71 31.20
N GLU A 171 7.29 -11.25 30.23
CA GLU A 171 6.73 -12.59 30.28
C GLU A 171 7.83 -13.65 30.46
N ASP A 172 8.86 -13.63 29.61
CA ASP A 172 10.01 -14.52 29.70
C ASP A 172 10.68 -14.47 31.07
N SER A 173 10.81 -13.28 31.64
CA SER A 173 11.39 -13.11 32.99
C SER A 173 10.53 -13.74 34.07
N LEU A 174 9.21 -13.53 34.00
CA LEU A 174 8.24 -14.11 34.95
C LEU A 174 8.14 -15.62 34.82
N GLN A 175 8.16 -16.16 33.60
CA GLN A 175 8.17 -17.60 33.35
C GLN A 175 9.42 -18.28 33.96
N LYS A 176 10.61 -17.69 33.76
CA LYS A 176 11.87 -18.14 34.36
C LYS A 176 11.84 -18.10 35.89
N ALA A 177 11.09 -17.17 36.48
CA ALA A 177 10.86 -17.06 37.93
C ALA A 177 9.74 -17.98 38.43
N GLY A 178 9.12 -18.81 37.55
CA GLY A 178 8.02 -19.73 37.92
C GLY A 178 6.65 -19.02 38.10
N LYS A 179 6.54 -17.74 37.74
CA LYS A 179 5.33 -16.90 37.93
C LYS A 179 4.43 -16.92 36.68
N ARG A 180 3.91 -18.09 36.33
CA ARG A 180 3.18 -18.35 35.09
C ARG A 180 1.88 -17.54 35.00
N ASP A 181 1.15 -17.33 36.09
CA ASP A 181 -0.10 -16.57 36.08
C ASP A 181 0.15 -15.08 35.84
N GLU A 182 1.23 -14.52 36.44
CA GLU A 182 1.64 -13.14 36.19
C GLU A 182 2.12 -12.98 34.72
N ALA A 183 2.84 -13.93 34.18
CA ALA A 183 3.27 -13.96 32.78
C ALA A 183 2.06 -13.93 31.83
N ALA A 184 1.06 -14.77 32.05
CA ALA A 184 -0.17 -14.81 31.25
C ALA A 184 -1.00 -13.51 31.36
N VAL A 185 -0.89 -12.75 32.47
CA VAL A 185 -1.50 -11.42 32.57
C VAL A 185 -0.79 -10.43 31.65
N ILE A 186 0.55 -10.46 31.60
CA ILE A 186 1.33 -9.58 30.71
C ILE A 186 0.96 -9.87 29.24
N ASP A 187 0.99 -11.14 28.80
CA ASP A 187 0.62 -11.54 27.43
C ASP A 187 -0.76 -11.00 27.05
N ARG A 188 -1.78 -11.19 27.90
CA ARG A 188 -3.12 -10.67 27.64
C ARG A 188 -3.23 -9.15 27.49
N HIS A 189 -2.26 -8.38 27.98
CA HIS A 189 -2.26 -6.92 27.92
C HIS A 189 -1.35 -6.35 26.84
N THR A 190 -0.44 -7.14 26.28
CA THR A 190 0.58 -6.64 25.37
C THR A 190 0.62 -7.36 24.02
N SER A 191 0.11 -8.59 23.94
CA SER A 191 0.12 -9.38 22.70
C SER A 191 -0.62 -8.67 21.57
N PHE A 192 0.02 -8.47 20.44
CA PHE A 192 -0.62 -7.88 19.27
C PHE A 192 -1.64 -8.81 18.60
N HIS A 193 -1.71 -10.08 19.01
CA HIS A 193 -2.77 -11.00 18.57
C HIS A 193 -4.11 -10.76 19.25
N LEU A 194 -4.16 -9.86 20.21
CA LEU A 194 -5.37 -9.45 20.93
C LEU A 194 -5.75 -8.02 20.60
N ASP A 195 -7.07 -7.75 20.50
CA ASP A 195 -7.53 -6.38 20.27
C ASP A 195 -7.49 -5.56 21.59
N HIS A 196 -6.62 -4.56 21.60
CA HIS A 196 -6.50 -3.57 22.66
C HIS A 196 -7.21 -2.24 22.32
N GLY A 197 -8.28 -2.31 21.54
CA GLY A 197 -9.08 -1.15 21.13
C GLY A 197 -8.60 -0.45 19.86
N THR A 198 -7.65 -1.03 19.14
CA THR A 198 -7.16 -0.48 17.86
C THR A 198 -7.08 -1.53 16.73
N GLY A 199 -7.55 -2.75 16.98
CA GLY A 199 -7.46 -3.92 16.12
C GLY A 199 -6.29 -4.85 16.53
N MET A 200 -5.98 -5.87 15.74
CA MET A 200 -5.07 -6.97 16.08
C MET A 200 -4.48 -7.67 14.86
N ASP A 201 -3.49 -8.52 15.10
CA ASP A 201 -2.99 -9.53 14.18
C ASP A 201 -3.74 -10.86 14.41
N ALA A 202 -4.76 -11.13 13.60
CA ALA A 202 -5.59 -12.33 13.70
C ALA A 202 -5.76 -13.07 12.36
N TYR A 203 -4.93 -12.73 11.37
CA TYR A 203 -4.91 -13.39 10.07
C TYR A 203 -3.77 -14.41 10.02
N GLY A 204 -4.09 -15.67 9.90
CA GLY A 204 -3.06 -16.68 9.83
C GLY A 204 -2.49 -16.84 8.41
N VAL A 205 -1.18 -16.82 8.24
CA VAL A 205 -0.50 -16.97 6.94
C VAL A 205 0.12 -18.36 6.77
N GLY A 206 1.14 -18.70 7.55
CA GLY A 206 1.87 -19.96 7.40
C GLY A 206 2.52 -20.11 6.01
N PRO A 207 2.71 -21.38 5.54
CA PRO A 207 3.31 -21.66 4.23
C PRO A 207 2.29 -21.52 3.09
N THR A 208 1.64 -20.35 2.98
CA THR A 208 0.59 -20.04 2.00
C THR A 208 0.84 -18.69 1.32
N LEU A 209 0.00 -18.34 0.34
CA LEU A 209 0.04 -17.00 -0.27
C LEU A 209 -0.49 -15.89 0.65
N GLY A 210 -1.12 -16.25 1.78
CA GLY A 210 -1.73 -15.25 2.67
C GLY A 210 -2.73 -14.37 1.92
N CYS A 211 -2.56 -13.05 2.01
CA CYS A 211 -3.39 -12.07 1.34
C CYS A 211 -2.69 -11.53 0.08
N GLY A 212 -2.79 -12.25 -1.03
CA GLY A 212 -2.42 -11.70 -2.33
C GLY A 212 -0.96 -11.83 -2.76
N THR A 213 -0.18 -12.71 -2.14
CA THR A 213 1.21 -12.96 -2.58
C THR A 213 1.24 -13.61 -3.95
N PRO A 214 2.18 -13.22 -4.84
CA PRO A 214 2.44 -13.92 -6.09
C PRO A 214 3.30 -15.18 -5.88
N ALA A 215 3.17 -16.16 -6.76
CA ALA A 215 4.04 -17.31 -6.86
C ALA A 215 4.02 -17.89 -8.29
N ILE A 216 5.09 -18.55 -8.68
CA ILE A 216 5.07 -19.40 -9.89
C ILE A 216 4.31 -20.69 -9.56
N MET A 217 3.46 -21.13 -10.48
CA MET A 217 2.69 -22.36 -10.35
C MET A 217 3.13 -23.38 -11.39
N ARG A 218 3.60 -24.56 -10.97
CA ARG A 218 3.97 -25.70 -11.81
C ARG A 218 3.27 -26.97 -11.32
N HIS A 219 2.65 -27.71 -12.23
CA HIS A 219 1.97 -28.98 -11.91
C HIS A 219 1.04 -28.87 -10.70
N ASN A 220 0.24 -27.80 -10.64
CA ASN A 220 -0.66 -27.48 -9.53
C ASN A 220 0.04 -27.30 -8.15
N LYS A 221 1.33 -26.97 -8.14
CA LYS A 221 2.10 -26.63 -6.95
C LYS A 221 2.58 -25.20 -7.02
N LEU A 222 2.41 -24.47 -5.93
CA LEU A 222 2.95 -23.12 -5.77
C LEU A 222 4.40 -23.20 -5.37
N ILE A 223 5.26 -22.43 -6.08
CA ILE A 223 6.68 -22.29 -5.76
C ILE A 223 6.81 -20.94 -5.07
N PHE A 224 7.05 -21.00 -3.77
CA PHE A 224 7.24 -19.82 -2.94
C PHE A 224 8.69 -19.39 -2.98
N PRO A 225 8.96 -18.08 -3.17
CA PRO A 225 10.25 -17.54 -2.78
C PRO A 225 10.35 -17.61 -1.24
N TYR A 226 11.56 -17.59 -0.74
CA TYR A 226 11.80 -17.36 0.67
C TYR A 226 11.43 -15.90 1.05
N CYS A 227 11.76 -15.45 2.27
CA CYS A 227 11.64 -14.05 2.63
C CYS A 227 12.47 -13.18 1.70
N TYR A 228 12.17 -11.89 1.65
CA TYR A 228 12.96 -10.94 0.86
C TYR A 228 14.47 -11.03 1.22
N HIS A 229 15.32 -10.80 0.22
CA HIS A 229 16.76 -10.72 0.41
C HIS A 229 17.19 -9.31 0.80
N ASP A 230 16.70 -8.33 0.06
CA ASP A 230 16.85 -6.91 0.35
C ASP A 230 15.56 -6.13 0.04
N PHE A 231 15.50 -4.87 0.49
CA PHE A 231 14.35 -4.02 0.25
C PHE A 231 14.74 -2.55 0.17
N LYS A 232 13.85 -1.76 -0.44
CA LYS A 232 13.95 -0.31 -0.44
C LYS A 232 12.57 0.32 -0.22
N ILE A 233 12.46 1.18 0.80
CA ILE A 233 11.29 2.04 0.97
C ILE A 233 11.52 3.26 0.06
N LEU A 234 10.64 3.44 -0.92
CA LEU A 234 10.75 4.46 -1.96
C LEU A 234 9.92 5.71 -1.61
N ASP A 235 8.73 5.50 -1.04
CA ASP A 235 7.88 6.54 -0.44
C ASP A 235 7.49 6.13 0.98
N ASN A 236 7.38 7.08 1.90
CA ASN A 236 6.98 6.80 3.28
C ASN A 236 6.13 7.94 3.86
N GLY A 237 4.90 8.05 3.38
CA GLY A 237 3.96 9.10 3.78
C GLY A 237 4.25 10.49 3.19
N PRO A 238 3.37 11.47 3.40
CA PRO A 238 2.16 11.39 4.25
C PRO A 238 0.98 10.63 3.64
N LEU A 239 0.91 10.44 2.30
CA LEU A 239 -0.26 9.91 1.59
C LEU A 239 -0.02 8.55 0.93
N ARG A 240 1.22 8.20 0.62
CA ARG A 240 1.62 6.95 -0.04
C ARG A 240 2.84 6.34 0.64
N PHE A 241 2.79 5.03 0.83
CA PHE A 241 3.94 4.19 1.13
C PHE A 241 4.26 3.35 -0.10
N THR A 242 5.55 3.24 -0.47
CA THR A 242 6.01 2.39 -1.58
C THR A 242 7.23 1.57 -1.15
N LEU A 243 7.15 0.26 -1.34
CA LEU A 243 8.15 -0.73 -0.95
C LEU A 243 8.57 -1.55 -2.16
N LEU A 244 9.87 -1.59 -2.42
CA LEU A 244 10.49 -2.54 -3.36
C LEU A 244 11.11 -3.69 -2.55
N LEU A 245 10.74 -4.92 -2.88
CA LEU A 245 11.32 -6.16 -2.34
C LEU A 245 12.08 -6.89 -3.45
N ASN A 246 13.29 -7.32 -3.16
CA ASN A 246 14.10 -8.18 -4.02
C ASN A 246 14.33 -9.51 -3.32
N PHE A 247 14.17 -10.61 -4.04
CA PHE A 247 14.34 -11.96 -3.52
C PHE A 247 15.65 -12.58 -4.01
N ALA A 248 16.20 -13.51 -3.26
CA ALA A 248 17.33 -14.30 -3.72
C ALA A 248 16.91 -15.21 -4.88
N PRO A 249 17.83 -15.57 -5.81
CA PRO A 249 17.54 -16.55 -6.83
C PRO A 249 16.99 -17.85 -6.22
N ASN A 250 15.93 -18.39 -6.81
CA ASN A 250 15.43 -19.71 -6.46
C ASN A 250 16.34 -20.84 -7.00
N ALA A 251 15.96 -22.10 -6.82
CA ALA A 251 16.73 -23.25 -7.28
C ALA A 251 16.96 -23.28 -8.81
N ASP A 252 16.10 -22.61 -9.57
CA ASP A 252 16.19 -22.49 -11.04
C ASP A 252 16.95 -21.21 -11.49
N GLY A 253 17.46 -20.42 -10.56
CA GLY A 253 18.12 -19.14 -10.80
C GLY A 253 17.18 -17.97 -11.08
N VAL A 254 15.87 -18.17 -10.96
CA VAL A 254 14.86 -17.13 -11.20
C VAL A 254 14.79 -16.18 -10.00
N ILE A 255 14.77 -14.87 -10.27
CA ILE A 255 14.76 -13.82 -9.27
C ILE A 255 13.42 -13.10 -9.32
N GLU A 256 12.73 -13.05 -8.19
CA GLU A 256 11.46 -12.34 -8.04
C GLU A 256 11.68 -10.93 -7.49
N HIS A 257 10.88 -9.98 -7.99
CA HIS A 257 10.81 -8.61 -7.50
C HIS A 257 9.35 -8.22 -7.27
N ARG A 258 9.11 -7.44 -6.21
CA ARG A 258 7.77 -6.90 -5.89
C ARG A 258 7.84 -5.42 -5.60
N LEU A 259 7.04 -4.63 -6.30
CA LEU A 259 6.80 -3.24 -5.98
C LEU A 259 5.39 -3.11 -5.40
N ILE A 260 5.29 -2.70 -4.14
CA ILE A 260 4.04 -2.60 -3.38
C ILE A 260 3.81 -1.15 -3.04
N SER A 261 2.61 -0.62 -3.32
CA SER A 261 2.23 0.72 -2.89
C SER A 261 0.88 0.68 -2.17
N LEU A 262 0.78 1.40 -1.05
CA LEU A 262 -0.46 1.61 -0.31
C LEU A 262 -0.73 3.11 -0.19
N ASP A 263 -1.91 3.53 -0.61
CA ASP A 263 -2.37 4.91 -0.54
C ASP A 263 -3.26 5.17 0.68
N LYS A 264 -3.39 6.43 1.09
CA LYS A 264 -4.44 6.86 2.02
C LYS A 264 -5.82 6.59 1.41
N ALA A 265 -6.80 6.34 2.26
CA ALA A 265 -8.22 6.18 1.92
C ALA A 265 -8.57 4.96 1.05
N THR A 266 -7.68 3.98 0.91
CA THR A 266 -7.97 2.72 0.19
C THR A 266 -7.78 1.50 1.07
N HIS A 267 -8.50 0.42 0.77
CA HIS A 267 -8.28 -0.91 1.34
C HIS A 267 -7.28 -1.75 0.53
N PHE A 268 -6.87 -1.27 -0.66
CA PHE A 268 -6.09 -2.06 -1.60
C PHE A 268 -4.67 -1.52 -1.80
N ASN A 269 -3.71 -2.45 -1.72
CA ASN A 269 -2.36 -2.22 -2.19
C ASN A 269 -2.29 -2.48 -3.70
N ARG A 270 -1.51 -1.68 -4.41
CA ARG A 270 -1.06 -1.99 -5.76
C ARG A 270 0.18 -2.87 -5.67
N MET A 271 0.15 -4.04 -6.30
CA MET A 271 1.29 -4.94 -6.44
C MET A 271 1.72 -4.99 -7.91
N THR A 272 2.99 -4.73 -8.18
CA THR A 272 3.62 -5.07 -9.45
C THR A 272 4.71 -6.09 -9.18
N VAL A 273 4.59 -7.28 -9.76
CA VAL A 273 5.55 -8.38 -9.67
C VAL A 273 6.21 -8.59 -11.02
N TRP A 274 7.50 -8.89 -11.03
CA TRP A 274 8.23 -9.34 -12.22
C TRP A 274 9.34 -10.31 -11.83
N TYR A 275 9.81 -11.07 -12.81
CA TYR A 275 10.84 -12.07 -12.59
C TYR A 275 11.97 -11.91 -13.60
N ASP A 276 13.20 -11.82 -13.11
CA ASP A 276 14.38 -11.89 -13.93
C ASP A 276 14.81 -13.35 -14.13
N GLN A 277 15.41 -13.66 -15.30
CA GLN A 277 15.92 -14.97 -15.67
C GLN A 277 14.85 -16.07 -15.76
N LEU A 278 13.60 -15.71 -16.01
CA LEU A 278 12.53 -16.65 -16.33
C LEU A 278 12.65 -17.08 -17.81
N ASN A 279 13.41 -18.14 -18.07
CA ASN A 279 13.81 -18.53 -19.43
C ASN A 279 12.72 -19.34 -20.18
N THR A 280 11.72 -19.84 -19.48
CA THR A 280 10.58 -20.57 -20.05
C THR A 280 9.28 -19.96 -19.57
N PRO A 281 8.23 -19.98 -20.41
CA PRO A 281 6.92 -19.51 -19.97
C PRO A 281 6.39 -20.32 -18.79
N GLU A 282 5.86 -19.63 -17.80
CA GLU A 282 5.30 -20.21 -16.59
C GLU A 282 3.84 -19.78 -16.37
N THR A 283 3.21 -20.28 -15.34
CA THR A 283 1.97 -19.71 -14.83
C THR A 283 2.28 -18.89 -13.58
N LEU A 284 1.99 -17.59 -13.64
CA LEU A 284 2.00 -16.74 -12.45
C LEU A 284 0.66 -16.89 -11.75
N ALA A 285 0.69 -17.27 -10.48
CA ALA A 285 -0.47 -17.32 -9.59
C ALA A 285 -0.41 -16.17 -8.59
N THR A 286 -1.54 -15.53 -8.34
CA THR A 286 -1.73 -14.59 -7.24
C THR A 286 -2.95 -15.05 -6.46
N GLY A 287 -2.90 -15.04 -5.12
CA GLY A 287 -3.98 -15.74 -4.43
C GLY A 287 -4.22 -15.37 -2.99
N LEU A 288 -5.38 -15.84 -2.52
CA LEU A 288 -5.81 -15.79 -1.13
C LEU A 288 -5.81 -17.21 -0.57
N VAL A 289 -5.26 -17.40 0.62
CA VAL A 289 -5.43 -18.66 1.34
C VAL A 289 -6.88 -18.80 1.78
N LEU A 290 -7.44 -20.00 1.62
CA LEU A 290 -8.80 -20.33 2.07
C LEU A 290 -8.73 -21.20 3.33
N ARG A 291 -9.47 -20.81 4.36
CA ARG A 291 -9.54 -21.51 5.64
C ARG A 291 -11.00 -21.89 5.94
N GLY A 292 -11.30 -23.14 5.74
CA GLY A 292 -12.65 -23.66 5.95
C GLY A 292 -13.67 -23.15 4.91
N GLU A 293 -14.93 -23.53 5.13
CA GLU A 293 -16.05 -23.07 4.32
C GLU A 293 -16.53 -21.72 4.84
N ASN A 294 -16.33 -20.67 4.04
CA ASN A 294 -16.79 -19.32 4.35
C ASN A 294 -17.20 -18.60 3.07
N LYS A 295 -17.73 -17.38 3.20
CA LYS A 295 -18.20 -16.61 2.05
C LYS A 295 -17.05 -16.30 1.10
N LEU A 296 -17.15 -16.80 -0.11
CA LEU A 296 -16.21 -16.61 -1.20
C LEU A 296 -16.96 -16.16 -2.43
N LYS A 297 -16.52 -15.08 -3.06
CA LYS A 297 -16.96 -14.66 -4.38
C LYS A 297 -15.77 -14.62 -5.32
N ILE A 298 -15.90 -15.35 -6.42
CA ILE A 298 -14.94 -15.37 -7.52
C ILE A 298 -15.63 -14.82 -8.75
N ASP A 299 -15.09 -13.76 -9.30
CA ASP A 299 -15.46 -13.20 -10.60
C ASP A 299 -14.24 -13.25 -11.52
N LYS A 300 -14.42 -13.00 -12.81
CA LYS A 300 -13.32 -13.03 -13.80
C LYS A 300 -12.20 -12.03 -13.49
N ASP A 301 -12.52 -10.91 -12.84
CA ASP A 301 -11.59 -9.79 -12.61
C ASP A 301 -11.41 -9.46 -11.12
N PHE A 302 -12.05 -10.19 -10.20
CA PHE A 302 -11.80 -10.06 -8.77
C PHE A 302 -12.12 -11.32 -7.98
N ILE A 303 -11.52 -11.42 -6.80
CA ILE A 303 -11.80 -12.44 -5.79
C ILE A 303 -12.02 -11.73 -4.47
N ALA A 304 -13.10 -12.07 -3.75
CA ALA A 304 -13.38 -11.60 -2.41
C ALA A 304 -13.64 -12.78 -1.47
N TYR A 305 -13.06 -12.75 -0.28
CA TYR A 305 -13.18 -13.82 0.70
C TYR A 305 -13.38 -13.25 2.10
N ALA A 306 -14.24 -13.90 2.88
CA ALA A 306 -14.42 -13.66 4.30
C ALA A 306 -13.60 -14.70 5.07
N ASP A 307 -12.44 -14.28 5.60
CA ASP A 307 -11.56 -15.16 6.36
C ASP A 307 -12.17 -15.47 7.74
N PRO A 308 -12.22 -16.73 8.16
CA PRO A 308 -12.76 -17.10 9.48
C PRO A 308 -11.93 -16.59 10.65
N THR A 309 -10.73 -16.10 10.42
CA THR A 309 -9.73 -15.63 11.39
C THR A 309 -9.32 -16.67 12.43
N ASP A 310 -8.16 -16.51 12.99
CA ASP A 310 -7.79 -17.24 14.19
C ASP A 310 -8.72 -16.77 15.32
N ASN A 311 -9.48 -17.72 15.89
CA ASN A 311 -10.39 -17.47 17.01
C ASN A 311 -11.60 -16.54 16.72
N GLN A 312 -12.20 -16.62 15.54
CA GLN A 312 -13.41 -15.86 15.17
C GLN A 312 -14.52 -15.90 16.24
N LYS A 313 -14.71 -17.05 16.92
CA LYS A 313 -15.73 -17.22 17.97
C LYS A 313 -15.49 -16.31 19.18
N ALA A 314 -14.23 -16.02 19.50
CA ALA A 314 -13.89 -15.14 20.61
C ALA A 314 -14.08 -13.66 20.26
N TRP A 315 -13.87 -13.27 19.00
CA TRP A 315 -13.87 -11.86 18.58
C TRP A 315 -15.18 -11.41 17.95
N GLY A 316 -16.01 -12.35 17.43
CA GLY A 316 -17.28 -12.02 16.77
C GLY A 316 -17.14 -11.17 15.50
N SER A 317 -15.91 -11.05 14.94
CA SER A 317 -15.59 -10.21 13.79
C SER A 317 -14.96 -11.03 12.66
N THR A 318 -14.96 -10.47 11.46
CA THR A 318 -14.47 -11.11 10.24
C THR A 318 -13.45 -10.22 9.55
N ILE A 319 -12.34 -10.81 9.10
CA ILE A 319 -11.41 -10.15 8.19
C ILE A 319 -11.87 -10.45 6.76
N PHE A 320 -12.01 -9.41 5.96
CA PHE A 320 -12.26 -9.54 4.54
C PHE A 320 -10.95 -9.33 3.79
N VAL A 321 -10.70 -10.19 2.79
CA VAL A 321 -9.54 -10.09 1.90
C VAL A 321 -9.99 -10.15 0.45
N GLY A 322 -9.24 -9.51 -0.45
CA GLY A 322 -9.62 -9.45 -1.85
C GLY A 322 -8.47 -9.22 -2.82
N LEU A 323 -8.71 -9.61 -4.07
CA LEU A 323 -7.82 -9.39 -5.21
C LEU A 323 -8.58 -8.72 -6.34
N LEU A 324 -7.96 -7.74 -7.01
CA LEU A 324 -8.51 -7.07 -8.17
C LEU A 324 -7.54 -7.16 -9.35
N TYR A 325 -8.09 -7.44 -10.53
CA TYR A 325 -7.34 -7.60 -11.78
C TYR A 325 -7.88 -6.61 -12.83
N PRO A 326 -7.54 -5.32 -12.76
CA PRO A 326 -8.09 -4.32 -13.69
C PRO A 326 -7.77 -4.59 -15.16
N ASN A 327 -6.65 -5.25 -15.43
CA ASN A 327 -6.24 -5.68 -16.79
C ASN A 327 -6.59 -7.15 -17.08
N GLY A 328 -7.39 -7.79 -16.20
CA GLY A 328 -7.78 -9.19 -16.30
C GLY A 328 -6.66 -10.18 -15.98
N VAL A 329 -7.07 -11.43 -15.82
CA VAL A 329 -6.23 -12.63 -15.73
C VAL A 329 -6.82 -13.70 -16.64
N ASP A 330 -6.04 -14.75 -16.94
CA ASP A 330 -6.50 -15.80 -17.85
C ASP A 330 -7.51 -16.75 -17.19
N GLU A 331 -7.44 -16.90 -15.86
CA GLU A 331 -8.34 -17.76 -15.09
C GLU A 331 -8.44 -17.26 -13.66
N THR A 332 -9.62 -17.33 -13.06
CA THR A 332 -9.86 -17.19 -11.63
C THR A 332 -10.59 -18.44 -11.12
N GLY A 333 -10.21 -18.94 -9.94
CA GLY A 333 -10.84 -20.16 -9.44
C GLY A 333 -10.48 -20.51 -8.00
N LYS A 334 -11.23 -21.49 -7.45
CA LYS A 334 -10.91 -22.15 -6.19
C LYS A 334 -10.08 -23.40 -6.49
N PHE A 335 -8.91 -23.49 -5.87
CA PHE A 335 -7.96 -24.61 -6.00
C PHE A 335 -7.92 -25.38 -4.69
N GLU A 336 -8.83 -26.35 -4.55
CA GLU A 336 -9.08 -27.07 -3.28
C GLU A 336 -7.86 -27.86 -2.81
N THR A 337 -7.09 -28.46 -3.73
CA THR A 337 -5.91 -29.26 -3.39
C THR A 337 -4.81 -28.49 -2.67
N ILE A 338 -4.82 -27.17 -2.80
CA ILE A 338 -3.85 -26.26 -2.16
C ILE A 338 -4.54 -25.23 -1.25
N ASN A 339 -5.85 -25.31 -1.08
CA ASN A 339 -6.66 -24.39 -0.25
C ASN A 339 -6.47 -22.91 -0.59
N HIS A 340 -6.51 -22.56 -1.88
CA HIS A 340 -6.40 -21.17 -2.34
C HIS A 340 -7.50 -20.80 -3.33
N ALA A 341 -7.87 -19.52 -3.34
CA ALA A 341 -8.53 -18.87 -4.46
C ALA A 341 -7.46 -18.10 -5.26
N LEU A 342 -7.33 -18.39 -6.54
CA LEU A 342 -6.25 -17.88 -7.39
C LEU A 342 -6.78 -17.12 -8.59
N GLY A 343 -6.03 -16.08 -8.98
CA GLY A 343 -5.97 -15.56 -10.34
C GLY A 343 -4.70 -16.04 -11.01
N LEU A 344 -4.83 -16.57 -12.22
CA LEU A 344 -3.72 -17.16 -12.99
C LEU A 344 -3.44 -16.35 -14.24
N LYS A 345 -2.17 -15.97 -14.43
CA LYS A 345 -1.64 -15.44 -15.67
C LYS A 345 -0.80 -16.54 -16.33
N LYS A 346 -1.36 -17.16 -17.37
CA LYS A 346 -0.72 -18.27 -18.13
C LYS A 346 0.27 -17.71 -19.14
N ASN A 347 1.19 -18.55 -19.56
CA ASN A 347 2.22 -18.18 -20.54
C ASN A 347 2.98 -16.90 -20.18
N TYR A 348 3.30 -16.76 -18.90
CA TYR A 348 3.97 -15.60 -18.32
C TYR A 348 5.49 -15.70 -18.51
N HIS A 349 6.13 -14.62 -18.97
CA HIS A 349 7.55 -14.58 -19.34
C HIS A 349 8.41 -13.73 -18.40
N GLY A 350 7.87 -13.30 -17.27
CA GLY A 350 8.59 -12.51 -16.27
C GLY A 350 8.38 -11.01 -16.36
N GLU A 351 7.63 -10.52 -17.35
CA GLU A 351 7.30 -9.10 -17.53
C GLU A 351 6.52 -8.53 -16.31
N PRO A 352 6.59 -7.20 -16.04
CA PRO A 352 5.83 -6.61 -14.95
C PRO A 352 4.33 -6.88 -15.07
N PHE A 353 3.77 -7.54 -14.06
CA PHE A 353 2.35 -7.81 -13.91
C PHE A 353 1.77 -7.07 -12.72
N THR A 354 0.74 -6.24 -12.95
CA THR A 354 0.11 -5.42 -11.89
C THR A 354 -1.28 -5.93 -11.55
N TYR A 355 -1.51 -6.13 -10.27
CA TYR A 355 -2.81 -6.43 -9.66
C TYR A 355 -2.92 -5.73 -8.31
N TYR A 356 -4.07 -5.87 -7.65
CA TYR A 356 -4.30 -5.26 -6.35
C TYR A 356 -4.71 -6.32 -5.34
N PHE A 357 -4.23 -6.19 -4.10
CA PHE A 357 -4.66 -7.00 -2.98
C PHE A 357 -5.06 -6.11 -1.81
N GLY A 358 -6.04 -6.53 -1.04
CA GLY A 358 -6.56 -5.68 0.01
C GLY A 358 -7.26 -6.42 1.13
N SER A 359 -7.52 -5.67 2.20
CA SER A 359 -8.20 -6.18 3.38
C SER A 359 -9.03 -5.11 4.06
N ALA A 360 -10.09 -5.57 4.73
CA ALA A 360 -10.93 -4.76 5.60
C ALA A 360 -11.38 -5.59 6.81
N TRP A 361 -11.90 -4.91 7.83
CA TRP A 361 -12.36 -5.56 9.05
C TRP A 361 -13.82 -5.22 9.38
N SER A 362 -14.61 -6.25 9.74
CA SER A 362 -16.04 -6.06 10.04
C SER A 362 -16.31 -5.21 11.28
N ALA A 363 -15.34 -5.07 12.18
CA ALA A 363 -15.44 -4.22 13.36
C ALA A 363 -14.96 -2.77 13.14
N TYR A 364 -14.72 -2.38 11.89
CA TYR A 364 -14.33 -1.02 11.53
C TYR A 364 -15.30 -0.41 10.52
N ASP A 365 -14.91 -0.36 9.27
CA ASP A 365 -15.63 0.35 8.21
C ASP A 365 -16.29 -0.55 7.17
N MET A 366 -16.15 -1.88 7.32
CA MET A 366 -16.66 -2.86 6.39
C MET A 366 -17.57 -3.90 7.08
N PRO A 367 -18.79 -3.56 7.48
CA PRO A 367 -19.58 -4.37 8.42
C PRO A 367 -20.02 -5.74 7.90
N THR A 368 -20.11 -5.92 6.58
CA THR A 368 -20.57 -7.20 6.01
C THR A 368 -19.80 -7.60 4.76
N PHE A 369 -19.86 -8.89 4.42
CA PHE A 369 -19.28 -9.40 3.17
C PHE A 369 -19.91 -8.79 1.90
N ALA A 370 -21.18 -8.39 1.97
CA ALA A 370 -21.83 -7.69 0.86
C ALA A 370 -21.22 -6.31 0.61
N HIS A 371 -20.93 -5.54 1.68
CA HIS A 371 -20.22 -4.27 1.56
C HIS A 371 -18.80 -4.48 1.00
N TRP A 372 -18.08 -5.49 1.49
CA TRP A 372 -16.75 -5.82 0.96
C TRP A 372 -16.77 -6.17 -0.53
N THR A 373 -17.78 -6.94 -0.95
CA THR A 373 -17.92 -7.31 -2.36
C THR A 373 -18.23 -6.09 -3.24
N LEU A 374 -19.04 -5.16 -2.72
CA LEU A 374 -19.30 -3.88 -3.40
C LEU A 374 -18.05 -3.02 -3.48
N GLU A 375 -17.29 -2.90 -2.39
CA GLU A 375 -16.00 -2.20 -2.36
C GLU A 375 -15.02 -2.76 -3.40
N CYS A 376 -14.94 -4.10 -3.53
CA CYS A 376 -14.11 -4.73 -4.57
C CYS A 376 -14.57 -4.33 -5.99
N GLN A 377 -15.88 -4.31 -6.24
CA GLN A 377 -16.44 -3.93 -7.54
C GLN A 377 -16.19 -2.46 -7.88
N GLU A 378 -16.51 -1.55 -6.95
CA GLU A 378 -16.33 -0.11 -7.15
C GLU A 378 -14.84 0.26 -7.29
N SER A 379 -13.96 -0.35 -6.49
CA SER A 379 -12.52 -0.18 -6.62
C SER A 379 -12.01 -0.67 -7.98
N LEU A 380 -12.50 -1.83 -8.46
CA LEU A 380 -12.16 -2.34 -9.78
C LEU A 380 -12.67 -1.42 -10.90
N ASP A 381 -13.90 -0.90 -10.78
CA ASP A 381 -14.47 0.05 -11.74
C ASP A 381 -13.68 1.36 -11.75
N ASN A 382 -13.26 1.85 -10.60
CA ASN A 382 -12.40 3.03 -10.47
C ASN A 382 -11.06 2.85 -11.18
N LEU A 383 -10.47 1.66 -11.10
CA LEU A 383 -9.21 1.32 -11.78
C LEU A 383 -9.37 1.18 -13.29
N LYS A 384 -10.50 0.63 -13.75
CA LYS A 384 -10.81 0.49 -15.19
C LYS A 384 -11.23 1.81 -15.84
N HIS A 385 -11.81 2.72 -15.07
CA HIS A 385 -12.29 4.01 -15.54
C HIS A 385 -11.63 5.14 -14.73
N PRO A 386 -10.35 5.46 -14.98
CA PRO A 386 -9.63 6.46 -14.21
C PRO A 386 -10.32 7.84 -14.27
N LEU A 387 -10.07 8.67 -13.26
CA LEU A 387 -10.48 10.07 -13.26
C LEU A 387 -9.86 10.80 -14.45
N ILE A 388 -10.64 11.68 -15.08
CA ILE A 388 -10.19 12.46 -16.24
C ILE A 388 -9.59 13.78 -15.73
N LEU A 389 -8.31 14.00 -16.03
CA LEU A 389 -7.55 15.16 -15.60
C LEU A 389 -7.36 16.15 -16.74
N THR A 390 -7.76 17.41 -16.53
CA THR A 390 -7.55 18.52 -17.47
C THR A 390 -6.73 19.60 -16.78
N ILE A 391 -5.53 19.91 -17.31
CA ILE A 391 -4.60 20.90 -16.75
C ILE A 391 -4.58 22.14 -17.64
N ARG A 392 -4.90 23.31 -17.07
CA ARG A 392 -4.93 24.61 -17.73
C ARG A 392 -3.94 25.59 -17.11
#